data_e95c18eab0d2c13b528cd89f5accc52a
#
_entry.id   e95c18eab0d2c13b528cd89f5accc52a
#
_cell.length_a   1.000
_cell.length_b   1.000
_cell.length_c   1.000
_cell.angle_alpha   90.00
_cell.angle_beta   90.00
_cell.angle_gamma   90.00
#
_symmetry.space_group_name_H-M   'P 1'
#
loop_
_entity.id
_entity.type
_entity.pdbx_description
1 polymer ?
#
loop_
_entity_poly.entity_id
_entity_poly.type
_entity_poly.pdbx_seq_one_letter_code
_entity_poly.pdbx_strand_id
1 'polypeptide(L)'
;MSAPHPALALRLKPWRSTVILGLFSAAALGLVARAGWLASVQNDFLQAQADRRVQTAQDIPAHRGKIVDRRGALLAVSVPLVSITADPRHLTLKPGQLEALAKALEMPGERLQAQLADTRQGFVYLRRHLTDEQADRVRALRIAGLGFETDFRRFYPAAEEAGHLVGFTGRDASRNDVGRAGIERAFDRDLGGIDGKRVGLRNSRGQWVDDARSVLPPQHGRDLALAIDRDLQYLAFRELREAVLRNKARGGGIVMLDVHSGEVLAMANYPAYNPNNDERADPDRTRNRTVIDLYEPGSTMKPFTAAMALEEGIVEPDTRIDVGDGSYRIGKHTIKDTHPKARFMTVTEIIQQSSNVGSLKMALQVQPSRHWEYLHRFGFGVPPGTGFPGEATGMLRPWKTWKPVDQVVMSYGNGVAVSLLQMARAYLVFARDGDMIPIRLTRETDAPQGERVISSETAHQVRAMLEMVTQDGGTAKAAAIPGYRVAGKTGTARKIREGGGYGKSYIASFVGFAPASAPRYVLAVMVDEPGAGAIYGGAVAAPVFGKVMGEALRLHGVPRDRVDPVWVDNRPAPPPAQPAAPQAAVQVAADDPSRHGTSAKGPPR
;
A
#
# COMPACT_ATOMS: atom_id res chain seq x y z
N MET A 1 59.34 88.56 16.62
CA MET A 1 59.92 88.03 17.88
C MET A 1 58.83 87.59 18.81
N SER A 2 58.50 86.33 18.80
CA SER A 2 57.46 85.73 19.67
C SER A 2 58.20 85.04 20.82
N ALA A 3 57.81 85.37 22.05
CA ALA A 3 58.40 84.84 23.26
C ALA A 3 57.86 83.38 23.51
N PRO A 4 58.69 82.49 24.04
CA PRO A 4 58.27 81.12 24.32
C PRO A 4 57.38 81.04 25.56
N HIS A 5 56.29 80.33 25.48
CA HIS A 5 55.42 79.97 26.62
C HIS A 5 56.17 79.16 27.69
N PRO A 6 56.07 79.49 28.98
CA PRO A 6 56.67 78.65 30.04
C PRO A 6 55.95 77.37 30.19
N ALA A 7 56.63 76.22 29.95
CA ALA A 7 56.15 74.90 30.28
C ALA A 7 55.99 74.81 31.80
N LEU A 8 54.72 74.61 32.23
CA LEU A 8 54.36 74.23 33.58
C LEU A 8 54.99 72.89 33.95
N ALA A 9 56.18 72.88 34.50
CA ALA A 9 56.84 71.74 35.08
C ALA A 9 56.12 71.43 36.40
N LEU A 10 55.09 70.59 36.37
CA LEU A 10 54.51 69.95 37.56
C LEU A 10 55.59 69.11 38.23
N ARG A 11 56.36 69.67 39.18
CA ARG A 11 57.25 68.87 40.08
C ARG A 11 56.40 68.11 41.07
N LEU A 12 56.06 66.90 40.74
CA LEU A 12 55.45 65.99 41.71
C LEU A 12 56.43 65.67 42.82
N LYS A 13 56.01 65.78 44.11
CA LYS A 13 56.83 65.35 45.22
C LYS A 13 57.29 63.91 45.02
N PRO A 14 58.59 63.56 45.23
CA PRO A 14 59.14 62.25 44.84
C PRO A 14 58.40 61.06 45.49
N TRP A 15 57.81 61.22 46.69
CA TRP A 15 57.04 60.16 47.33
C TRP A 15 55.74 59.81 46.56
N ARG A 16 55.12 60.80 45.86
CA ARG A 16 53.90 60.52 45.08
C ARG A 16 54.17 59.71 43.83
N SER A 17 55.28 59.92 43.17
CA SER A 17 55.72 59.12 42.02
C SER A 17 56.08 57.70 42.45
N THR A 18 56.71 57.54 43.63
CA THR A 18 57.02 56.20 44.20
C THR A 18 55.73 55.41 44.57
N VAL A 19 54.73 56.14 45.14
CA VAL A 19 53.44 55.52 45.46
C VAL A 19 52.66 55.08 44.18
N ILE A 20 52.67 55.96 43.19
CA ILE A 20 52.04 55.64 41.90
C ILE A 20 52.75 54.48 41.22
N LEU A 21 54.08 54.50 41.19
CA LEU A 21 54.87 53.37 40.63
C LEU A 21 54.64 52.06 41.42
N GLY A 22 54.53 52.15 42.75
CA GLY A 22 54.22 51.01 43.59
C GLY A 22 52.86 50.45 43.32
N LEU A 23 51.85 51.31 43.13
CA LEU A 23 50.49 50.89 42.75
C LEU A 23 50.41 50.19 41.38
N PHE A 24 51.15 50.80 40.39
CA PHE A 24 51.22 50.15 39.08
C PHE A 24 51.97 48.81 39.10
N SER A 25 53.06 48.76 39.86
CA SER A 25 53.84 47.52 40.04
C SER A 25 53.00 46.43 40.74
N ALA A 26 52.21 46.76 41.78
CA ALA A 26 51.33 45.86 42.48
C ALA A 26 50.19 45.39 41.53
N ALA A 27 49.60 46.30 40.75
CA ALA A 27 48.60 45.96 39.75
C ALA A 27 49.16 45.05 38.64
N ALA A 28 50.38 45.32 38.18
CA ALA A 28 51.04 44.46 37.17
C ALA A 28 51.36 43.06 37.72
N LEU A 29 51.86 42.97 38.98
CA LEU A 29 52.07 41.70 39.66
C LEU A 29 50.74 40.92 39.87
N GLY A 30 49.68 41.62 40.26
CA GLY A 30 48.35 41.05 40.39
C GLY A 30 47.83 40.49 39.05
N LEU A 31 48.06 41.21 37.94
CA LEU A 31 47.71 40.71 36.61
C LEU A 31 48.52 39.49 36.18
N VAL A 32 49.84 39.49 36.45
CA VAL A 32 50.71 38.33 36.16
C VAL A 32 50.31 37.11 37.04
N ALA A 33 50.05 37.33 38.35
CA ALA A 33 49.58 36.27 39.23
C ALA A 33 48.21 35.72 38.78
N ARG A 34 47.30 36.63 38.33
CA ARG A 34 46.00 36.20 37.77
C ARG A 34 46.14 35.48 36.43
N ALA A 35 47.03 35.92 35.56
CA ALA A 35 47.32 35.20 34.32
C ALA A 35 47.91 33.80 34.59
N GLY A 36 48.86 33.70 35.56
CA GLY A 36 49.40 32.41 35.99
C GLY A 36 48.36 31.47 36.59
N TRP A 37 47.44 32.02 37.40
CA TRP A 37 46.33 31.27 37.95
C TRP A 37 45.40 30.74 36.87
N LEU A 38 44.99 31.59 35.89
CA LEU A 38 44.17 31.22 34.76
C LEU A 38 44.84 30.15 33.90
N ALA A 39 46.14 30.25 33.67
CA ALA A 39 46.91 29.32 32.85
C ALA A 39 47.19 27.95 33.54
N SER A 40 47.27 27.92 34.88
CA SER A 40 47.63 26.70 35.61
C SER A 40 46.44 26.00 36.29
N VAL A 41 45.50 26.74 36.89
CA VAL A 41 44.42 26.18 37.70
C VAL A 41 43.09 26.12 36.94
N GLN A 42 42.86 27.09 36.03
CA GLN A 42 41.61 27.16 35.27
C GLN A 42 41.75 26.81 33.79
N ASN A 43 42.94 26.38 33.36
CA ASN A 43 43.21 26.08 31.94
C ASN A 43 42.24 25.04 31.41
N ASP A 44 42.05 23.94 32.09
CA ASP A 44 41.16 22.86 31.68
C ASP A 44 39.69 23.30 31.61
N PHE A 45 39.25 24.11 32.59
CA PHE A 45 37.90 24.68 32.60
C PHE A 45 37.70 25.68 31.45
N LEU A 46 38.66 26.55 31.20
CA LEU A 46 38.61 27.55 30.12
C LEU A 46 38.69 26.89 28.73
N GLN A 47 39.53 25.87 28.58
CA GLN A 47 39.59 25.03 27.39
C GLN A 47 38.27 24.29 27.16
N ALA A 48 37.74 23.63 28.19
CA ALA A 48 36.45 22.98 28.09
C ALA A 48 35.30 23.95 27.74
N GLN A 49 35.35 25.17 28.26
CA GLN A 49 34.36 26.21 27.97
C GLN A 49 34.53 26.81 26.55
N ALA A 50 35.77 26.97 26.07
CA ALA A 50 36.07 27.37 24.71
C ALA A 50 35.65 26.28 23.72
N ASP A 51 35.96 25.02 24.00
CA ASP A 51 35.55 23.87 23.21
C ASP A 51 34.03 23.76 23.09
N ARG A 52 33.29 23.92 24.21
CA ARG A 52 31.82 23.94 24.17
C ARG A 52 31.20 25.05 23.33
N ARG A 53 31.89 26.21 23.22
CA ARG A 53 31.42 27.35 22.41
C ARG A 53 31.69 27.22 20.92
N VAL A 54 32.70 26.44 20.54
CA VAL A 54 33.21 26.32 19.17
C VAL A 54 32.90 24.94 18.58
N GLN A 55 32.71 23.91 19.44
CA GLN A 55 32.28 22.59 19.00
C GLN A 55 30.84 22.63 18.54
N THR A 56 30.60 22.22 17.32
CA THR A 56 29.27 22.04 16.74
C THR A 56 29.09 20.56 16.38
N ALA A 57 28.02 19.98 16.85
CA ALA A 57 27.61 18.65 16.41
C ALA A 57 26.75 18.81 15.15
N GLN A 58 27.07 18.05 14.12
CA GLN A 58 26.28 17.91 12.91
C GLN A 58 25.83 16.46 12.79
N ASP A 59 24.53 16.25 12.57
CA ASP A 59 24.01 14.91 12.31
C ASP A 59 24.41 14.47 10.90
N ILE A 60 24.83 13.21 10.77
CA ILE A 60 25.09 12.54 9.50
C ILE A 60 23.86 11.67 9.25
N PRO A 61 23.02 11.99 8.26
CA PRO A 61 21.77 11.28 8.06
C PRO A 61 22.01 9.81 7.72
N ALA A 62 21.28 8.94 8.38
CA ALA A 62 21.25 7.52 8.05
C ALA A 62 20.47 7.31 6.75
N HIS A 63 20.93 6.37 5.96
CA HIS A 63 20.23 5.94 4.76
C HIS A 63 19.10 4.97 5.16
N ARG A 64 17.85 5.29 4.77
CA ARG A 64 16.70 4.43 5.00
C ARG A 64 16.77 3.20 4.08
N GLY A 65 16.60 1.99 4.63
CA GLY A 65 16.66 0.72 3.92
C GLY A 65 15.70 0.65 2.73
N LYS A 66 16.07 -0.10 1.70
CA LYS A 66 15.23 -0.32 0.53
C LYS A 66 14.08 -1.25 0.87
N ILE A 67 12.96 -1.11 0.17
CA ILE A 67 11.91 -2.12 0.14
C ILE A 67 11.92 -2.73 -1.25
N VAL A 68 12.03 -4.05 -1.31
CA VAL A 68 12.05 -4.79 -2.56
C VAL A 68 10.97 -5.86 -2.57
N ASP A 69 10.55 -6.29 -3.75
CA ASP A 69 9.67 -7.42 -3.94
C ASP A 69 10.40 -8.75 -3.72
N ARG A 70 9.70 -9.87 -3.87
CA ARG A 70 10.27 -11.23 -3.69
C ARG A 70 11.40 -11.58 -4.66
N ARG A 71 11.56 -10.85 -5.77
CA ARG A 71 12.61 -11.03 -6.81
C ARG A 71 13.68 -9.96 -6.75
N GLY A 72 13.61 -9.02 -5.78
CA GLY A 72 14.55 -7.91 -5.64
C GLY A 72 14.19 -6.66 -6.44
N ALA A 73 13.02 -6.60 -7.07
CA ALA A 73 12.56 -5.39 -7.75
C ALA A 73 12.24 -4.28 -6.73
N LEU A 74 12.69 -3.07 -7.00
CA LEU A 74 12.54 -1.92 -6.10
C LEU A 74 11.08 -1.49 -5.98
N LEU A 75 10.59 -1.41 -4.74
CA LEU A 75 9.29 -0.84 -4.36
C LEU A 75 9.44 0.50 -3.63
N ALA A 76 10.52 0.67 -2.86
CA ALA A 76 10.90 1.96 -2.27
C ALA A 76 12.43 2.06 -2.14
N VAL A 77 12.97 3.23 -2.44
CA VAL A 77 14.40 3.51 -2.35
C VAL A 77 14.63 4.97 -1.92
N SER A 78 15.68 5.21 -1.13
CA SER A 78 16.11 6.56 -0.79
C SER A 78 17.15 7.04 -1.81
N VAL A 79 16.82 8.10 -2.52
CA VAL A 79 17.68 8.69 -3.55
C VAL A 79 18.45 9.86 -2.93
N PRO A 80 19.79 9.90 -3.01
CA PRO A 80 20.56 11.04 -2.54
C PRO A 80 20.28 12.26 -3.43
N LEU A 81 20.03 13.39 -2.80
CA LEU A 81 19.76 14.68 -3.41
C LEU A 81 20.50 15.77 -2.63
N VAL A 82 20.58 16.98 -3.18
CA VAL A 82 21.26 18.10 -2.52
C VAL A 82 20.22 19.06 -1.95
N SER A 83 20.40 19.44 -0.68
CA SER A 83 19.64 20.51 -0.04
C SER A 83 20.51 21.77 0.08
N ILE A 84 19.97 22.90 -0.34
CA ILE A 84 20.64 24.20 -0.24
C ILE A 84 20.24 24.86 1.07
N THR A 85 21.23 25.22 1.85
CA THR A 85 21.07 25.87 3.16
C THR A 85 21.74 27.24 3.18
N ALA A 86 21.34 28.09 4.10
CA ALA A 86 21.97 29.38 4.36
C ALA A 86 21.92 29.73 5.84
N ASP A 87 22.86 30.50 6.29
CA ASP A 87 22.78 31.26 7.55
C ASP A 87 22.39 32.72 7.23
N PRO A 88 21.11 33.12 7.48
CA PRO A 88 20.65 34.47 7.16
C PRO A 88 21.47 35.60 7.81
N ARG A 89 22.15 35.31 8.95
CA ARG A 89 22.99 36.29 9.67
C ARG A 89 24.29 36.61 8.93
N HIS A 90 24.78 35.65 8.16
CA HIS A 90 26.11 35.74 7.51
C HIS A 90 26.01 35.74 5.99
N LEU A 91 24.80 35.55 5.41
CA LEU A 91 24.60 35.58 3.97
C LEU A 91 24.57 37.01 3.47
N THR A 92 25.55 37.36 2.63
CA THR A 92 25.62 38.68 1.98
C THR A 92 25.42 38.51 0.48
N LEU A 93 24.30 39.03 -0.02
CA LEU A 93 23.99 39.00 -1.46
C LEU A 93 24.39 40.29 -2.13
N LYS A 94 25.09 40.20 -3.27
CA LYS A 94 25.38 41.35 -4.14
C LYS A 94 24.13 41.72 -4.96
N PRO A 95 24.06 42.96 -5.51
CA PRO A 95 22.95 43.32 -6.40
C PRO A 95 22.78 42.31 -7.53
N GLY A 96 21.52 41.86 -7.77
CA GLY A 96 21.17 40.85 -8.77
C GLY A 96 21.38 39.40 -8.37
N GLN A 97 22.09 39.12 -7.26
CA GLN A 97 22.29 37.74 -6.80
C GLN A 97 21.00 37.11 -6.19
N LEU A 98 20.12 37.94 -5.63
CA LEU A 98 18.84 37.44 -5.11
C LEU A 98 17.98 36.84 -6.23
N GLU A 99 17.83 37.59 -7.34
CA GLU A 99 17.08 37.14 -8.51
C GLU A 99 17.74 35.94 -9.19
N ALA A 100 19.05 35.95 -9.33
CA ALA A 100 19.82 34.84 -9.90
C ALA A 100 19.65 33.58 -9.05
N LEU A 101 19.70 33.68 -7.72
CA LEU A 101 19.51 32.59 -6.79
C LEU A 101 18.06 32.09 -6.82
N ALA A 102 17.07 32.97 -6.81
CA ALA A 102 15.66 32.64 -6.93
C ALA A 102 15.38 31.86 -8.22
N LYS A 103 15.95 32.29 -9.34
CA LYS A 103 15.88 31.61 -10.64
C LYS A 103 16.54 30.23 -10.61
N ALA A 104 17.74 30.12 -10.03
CA ALA A 104 18.45 28.85 -9.94
C ALA A 104 17.75 27.84 -9.01
N LEU A 105 17.07 28.33 -7.95
CA LEU A 105 16.27 27.55 -7.03
C LEU A 105 14.84 27.28 -7.55
N GLU A 106 14.47 27.83 -8.72
CA GLU A 106 13.13 27.69 -9.31
C GLU A 106 12.02 28.08 -8.31
N MET A 107 12.20 29.25 -7.65
CA MET A 107 11.23 29.76 -6.66
C MET A 107 11.02 31.27 -6.80
N PRO A 108 9.84 31.79 -6.37
CA PRO A 108 9.60 33.23 -6.38
C PRO A 108 10.59 33.99 -5.52
N GLY A 109 11.14 35.12 -6.02
CA GLY A 109 12.10 35.95 -5.29
C GLY A 109 11.57 36.47 -3.95
N GLU A 110 10.28 36.82 -3.87
CA GLU A 110 9.62 37.25 -2.63
C GLU A 110 9.67 36.15 -1.56
N ARG A 111 9.44 34.90 -1.94
CA ARG A 111 9.51 33.76 -1.02
C ARG A 111 10.93 33.53 -0.51
N LEU A 112 11.92 33.65 -1.38
CA LEU A 112 13.34 33.56 -1.00
C LEU A 112 13.72 34.68 -0.04
N GLN A 113 13.29 35.93 -0.33
CA GLN A 113 13.52 37.08 0.53
C GLN A 113 12.86 36.90 1.91
N ALA A 114 11.62 36.41 1.97
CA ALA A 114 10.93 36.11 3.22
C ALA A 114 11.65 35.04 4.06
N GLN A 115 12.19 34.00 3.42
CA GLN A 115 12.98 32.96 4.13
C GLN A 115 14.30 33.53 4.69
N LEU A 116 14.91 34.50 4.04
CA LEU A 116 16.18 35.13 4.44
C LEU A 116 15.96 36.31 5.43
N ALA A 117 14.74 36.81 5.56
CA ALA A 117 14.44 37.96 6.43
C ALA A 117 14.53 37.66 7.94
N ASP A 118 14.33 36.40 8.34
CA ASP A 118 14.43 36.01 9.76
C ASP A 118 15.87 35.74 10.18
N THR A 119 16.59 36.77 10.51
CA THR A 119 17.99 36.71 10.97
C THR A 119 18.16 36.14 12.39
N ARG A 120 17.11 35.79 13.10
CA ARG A 120 17.18 35.08 14.40
C ARG A 120 17.56 33.62 14.19
N GLN A 121 17.25 33.06 13.03
CA GLN A 121 17.60 31.69 12.67
C GLN A 121 19.03 31.65 12.16
N GLY A 122 19.89 30.84 12.79
CA GLY A 122 21.27 30.61 12.34
C GLY A 122 21.38 29.59 11.19
N PHE A 123 20.26 29.03 10.75
CA PHE A 123 20.24 27.99 9.71
C PHE A 123 18.85 27.92 9.09
N VAL A 124 18.78 27.97 7.77
CA VAL A 124 17.54 27.83 7.02
C VAL A 124 17.76 27.00 5.75
N TYR A 125 16.83 26.08 5.45
CA TYR A 125 16.77 25.43 4.15
C TYR A 125 16.10 26.36 3.13
N LEU A 126 16.84 26.76 2.10
CA LEU A 126 16.30 27.55 0.99
C LEU A 126 15.50 26.67 0.04
N ARG A 127 16.07 25.55 -0.37
CA ARG A 127 15.43 24.54 -1.21
C ARG A 127 16.01 23.17 -0.86
N ARG A 128 15.14 22.16 -0.80
CA ARG A 128 15.56 20.78 -0.53
C ARG A 128 15.34 19.91 -1.76
N HIS A 129 16.09 18.81 -1.80
CA HIS A 129 15.93 17.76 -2.78
C HIS A 129 16.15 18.23 -4.22
N LEU A 130 17.22 18.97 -4.45
CA LEU A 130 17.68 19.32 -5.80
C LEU A 130 18.48 18.17 -6.39
N THR A 131 18.38 18.00 -7.69
CA THR A 131 19.32 17.13 -8.43
C THR A 131 20.71 17.76 -8.43
N ASP A 132 21.75 16.95 -8.69
CA ASP A 132 23.13 17.46 -8.78
C ASP A 132 23.25 18.60 -9.82
N GLU A 133 22.57 18.48 -10.96
CA GLU A 133 22.53 19.52 -12.01
C GLU A 133 21.90 20.83 -11.50
N GLN A 134 20.83 20.75 -10.71
CA GLN A 134 20.20 21.91 -10.11
C GLN A 134 21.12 22.55 -9.06
N ALA A 135 21.76 21.73 -8.22
CA ALA A 135 22.72 22.19 -7.23
C ALA A 135 23.94 22.83 -7.86
N ASP A 136 24.44 22.32 -8.98
CA ASP A 136 25.57 22.89 -9.73
C ASP A 136 25.24 24.26 -10.31
N ARG A 137 24.01 24.48 -10.78
CA ARG A 137 23.53 25.81 -11.17
C ARG A 137 23.63 26.83 -10.03
N VAL A 138 23.31 26.40 -8.80
CA VAL A 138 23.45 27.25 -7.61
C VAL A 138 24.91 27.43 -7.22
N ARG A 139 25.75 26.40 -7.29
CA ARG A 139 27.22 26.50 -7.03
C ARG A 139 27.91 27.46 -7.98
N ALA A 140 27.48 27.48 -9.25
CA ALA A 140 28.03 28.39 -10.27
C ALA A 140 27.83 29.87 -9.93
N LEU A 141 26.83 30.24 -9.12
CA LEU A 141 26.63 31.63 -8.67
C LEU A 141 27.69 32.12 -7.66
N ARG A 142 28.49 31.23 -7.09
CA ARG A 142 29.59 31.51 -6.13
C ARG A 142 29.15 32.44 -5.00
N ILE A 143 27.97 32.24 -4.44
CA ILE A 143 27.45 33.03 -3.32
C ILE A 143 28.05 32.50 -2.02
N ALA A 144 28.79 33.35 -1.30
CA ALA A 144 29.36 32.99 0.00
C ALA A 144 28.23 32.86 1.05
N GLY A 145 28.33 31.87 1.93
CA GLY A 145 27.32 31.62 2.98
C GLY A 145 26.21 30.66 2.59
N LEU A 146 26.21 30.09 1.36
CA LEU A 146 25.38 28.96 1.02
C LEU A 146 26.05 27.63 1.44
N GLY A 147 25.29 26.77 2.06
CA GLY A 147 25.65 25.37 2.37
C GLY A 147 25.01 24.42 1.37
N PHE A 148 25.67 23.28 1.14
CA PHE A 148 25.20 22.19 0.28
C PHE A 148 25.26 20.91 1.10
N GLU A 149 24.12 20.39 1.47
CA GLU A 149 24.02 19.20 2.32
C GLU A 149 23.43 18.04 1.52
N THR A 150 24.02 16.86 1.67
CA THR A 150 23.42 15.64 1.13
C THR A 150 22.18 15.33 1.96
N ASP A 151 21.06 15.17 1.28
CA ASP A 151 19.77 14.84 1.84
C ASP A 151 19.22 13.61 1.09
N PHE A 152 18.24 12.91 1.64
CA PHE A 152 17.64 11.77 0.98
C PHE A 152 16.15 12.04 0.72
N ARG A 153 15.69 11.63 -0.46
CA ARG A 153 14.26 11.62 -0.78
C ARG A 153 13.80 10.20 -1.00
N ARG A 154 12.76 9.81 -0.31
CA ARG A 154 12.11 8.51 -0.54
C ARG A 154 11.40 8.52 -1.88
N PHE A 155 11.66 7.50 -2.71
CA PHE A 155 11.08 7.33 -4.04
C PHE A 155 10.43 5.94 -4.15
N TYR A 156 9.26 5.88 -4.77
CA TYR A 156 8.42 4.70 -4.90
C TYR A 156 8.22 4.37 -6.38
N PRO A 157 9.05 3.48 -6.97
CA PRO A 157 8.98 3.16 -8.40
C PRO A 157 7.65 2.59 -8.88
N ALA A 158 6.96 1.83 -8.01
CA ALA A 158 5.66 1.24 -8.33
C ALA A 158 4.48 2.23 -8.17
N ALA A 159 4.73 3.48 -7.78
CA ALA A 159 3.76 4.58 -7.72
C ALA A 159 2.38 4.15 -7.17
N GLU A 160 1.30 4.29 -7.98
CA GLU A 160 -0.08 3.99 -7.59
C GLU A 160 -0.33 2.48 -7.38
N GLU A 161 0.42 1.63 -8.08
CA GLU A 161 0.19 0.18 -8.11
C GLU A 161 0.39 -0.46 -6.73
N ALA A 162 1.39 0.00 -5.97
CA ALA A 162 1.74 -0.51 -4.66
C ALA A 162 1.59 0.53 -3.53
N GLY A 163 1.02 1.71 -3.81
CA GLY A 163 0.96 2.82 -2.87
C GLY A 163 0.30 2.45 -1.54
N HIS A 164 -0.81 1.72 -1.55
CA HIS A 164 -1.51 1.30 -0.33
C HIS A 164 -0.74 0.25 0.47
N LEU A 165 0.02 -0.59 -0.21
CA LEU A 165 0.83 -1.62 0.42
C LEU A 165 2.10 -1.00 1.02
N VAL A 166 2.91 -0.35 0.19
CA VAL A 166 4.21 0.21 0.62
C VAL A 166 3.98 1.37 1.58
N GLY A 167 2.96 2.19 1.34
CA GLY A 167 2.72 3.40 2.10
C GLY A 167 3.65 4.54 1.69
N PHE A 168 3.93 5.44 2.63
CA PHE A 168 4.81 6.59 2.42
C PHE A 168 5.48 7.02 3.70
N THR A 169 6.58 7.77 3.56
CA THR A 169 7.26 8.45 4.66
C THR A 169 6.79 9.90 4.79
N GLY A 170 6.99 10.44 5.96
CA GLY A 170 6.79 11.86 6.25
C GLY A 170 7.69 12.27 7.40
N ARG A 171 7.87 13.58 7.60
CA ARG A 171 8.79 14.08 8.63
C ARG A 171 8.14 14.11 10.00
N ASP A 172 8.92 13.77 11.01
CA ASP A 172 8.58 13.99 12.41
C ASP A 172 8.93 15.43 12.86
N ALA A 173 8.72 15.72 14.15
CA ALA A 173 9.08 17.01 14.73
C ALA A 173 10.59 17.30 14.69
N SER A 174 11.41 16.26 14.68
CA SER A 174 12.88 16.32 14.58
C SER A 174 13.39 16.38 13.13
N ARG A 175 12.47 16.40 12.14
CA ARG A 175 12.71 16.43 10.70
C ARG A 175 13.27 15.12 10.11
N ASN A 176 13.20 14.02 10.85
CA ASN A 176 13.56 12.69 10.37
C ASN A 176 12.45 12.10 9.51
N ASP A 177 12.81 11.36 8.46
CA ASP A 177 11.85 10.63 7.64
C ASP A 177 11.36 9.38 8.37
N VAL A 178 10.10 9.38 8.80
CA VAL A 178 9.45 8.27 9.49
C VAL A 178 8.33 7.70 8.65
N GLY A 179 8.08 6.41 8.77
CA GLY A 179 6.96 5.73 8.11
C GLY A 179 5.61 6.23 8.61
N ARG A 180 4.74 6.67 7.71
CA ARG A 180 3.40 7.21 8.03
C ARG A 180 2.28 6.22 7.74
N ALA A 181 2.46 5.37 6.73
CA ALA A 181 1.46 4.41 6.30
C ALA A 181 2.11 3.13 5.78
N GLY A 182 1.33 2.08 5.63
CA GLY A 182 1.73 0.83 4.98
C GLY A 182 2.94 0.15 5.61
N ILE A 183 3.71 -0.53 4.78
CA ILE A 183 4.97 -1.21 5.15
C ILE A 183 6.00 -0.23 5.71
N GLU A 184 6.08 0.98 5.16
CA GLU A 184 6.96 2.03 5.70
C GLU A 184 6.72 2.27 7.20
N ARG A 185 5.46 2.25 7.64
CA ARG A 185 5.09 2.41 9.05
C ARG A 185 5.25 1.12 9.85
N ALA A 186 4.89 -0.02 9.27
CA ALA A 186 4.96 -1.31 9.95
C ALA A 186 6.41 -1.66 10.36
N PHE A 187 7.35 -1.37 9.47
CA PHE A 187 8.78 -1.70 9.63
C PHE A 187 9.66 -0.45 9.79
N ASP A 188 9.11 0.63 10.35
CA ASP A 188 9.83 1.90 10.46
C ASP A 188 11.14 1.79 11.24
N ARG A 189 11.16 0.99 12.30
CA ARG A 189 12.36 0.76 13.14
C ARG A 189 13.49 0.07 12.38
N ASP A 190 13.16 -0.89 11.51
CA ASP A 190 14.15 -1.63 10.73
C ASP A 190 14.64 -0.80 9.54
N LEU A 191 13.72 -0.07 8.91
CA LEU A 191 14.00 0.74 7.73
C LEU A 191 14.72 2.06 8.06
N GLY A 192 14.41 2.70 9.19
CA GLY A 192 14.80 4.09 9.48
C GLY A 192 16.30 4.33 9.68
N GLY A 193 16.99 3.35 10.30
CA GLY A 193 18.39 3.54 10.69
C GLY A 193 18.58 4.48 11.89
N ILE A 194 19.82 4.79 12.20
CA ILE A 194 20.23 5.70 13.29
C ILE A 194 21.24 6.68 12.74
N ASP A 195 20.96 7.97 12.85
CA ASP A 195 21.86 9.03 12.38
C ASP A 195 23.19 9.00 13.11
N GLY A 196 24.26 9.25 12.37
CA GLY A 196 25.59 9.46 12.89
C GLY A 196 25.77 10.90 13.41
N LYS A 197 26.89 11.15 14.04
CA LYS A 197 27.26 12.49 14.53
C LYS A 197 28.70 12.82 14.17
N ARG A 198 28.88 14.01 13.63
CA ARG A 198 30.19 14.61 13.41
C ARG A 198 30.35 15.79 14.38
N VAL A 199 31.39 15.77 15.22
CA VAL A 199 31.73 16.86 16.12
C VAL A 199 33.02 17.51 15.63
N GLY A 200 33.00 18.80 15.36
CA GLY A 200 34.14 19.53 14.89
C GLY A 200 34.05 21.00 15.27
N LEU A 201 35.08 21.78 14.89
CA LEU A 201 35.17 23.19 15.19
C LEU A 201 34.68 24.03 14.01
N ARG A 202 33.83 25.04 14.31
CA ARG A 202 33.43 26.06 13.33
C ARG A 202 34.09 27.40 13.67
N ASN A 203 34.54 28.10 12.63
CA ASN A 203 35.01 29.47 12.82
C ASN A 203 33.85 30.45 13.02
N SER A 204 34.15 31.72 13.32
CA SER A 204 33.14 32.77 13.48
C SER A 204 32.31 33.05 12.23
N ARG A 205 32.70 32.51 11.06
CA ARG A 205 31.96 32.57 9.79
C ARG A 205 31.13 31.30 9.52
N GLY A 206 31.06 30.40 10.50
CA GLY A 206 30.29 29.15 10.37
C GLY A 206 30.94 28.06 9.51
N GLN A 207 32.19 28.26 9.06
CA GLN A 207 32.92 27.28 8.25
C GLN A 207 33.63 26.27 9.15
N TRP A 208 33.66 25.03 8.74
CA TRP A 208 34.44 23.99 9.41
C TRP A 208 35.92 24.28 9.29
N VAL A 209 36.65 24.35 10.43
CA VAL A 209 38.06 24.75 10.51
C VAL A 209 38.98 23.59 10.70
N ASP A 210 38.46 22.47 11.25
CA ASP A 210 39.26 21.31 11.56
C ASP A 210 38.53 20.03 11.19
N ASP A 211 39.28 19.01 10.78
CA ASP A 211 38.72 17.67 10.56
C ASP A 211 38.15 17.13 11.86
N ALA A 212 36.99 16.53 11.75
CA ALA A 212 36.16 16.12 12.86
C ALA A 212 36.97 15.40 13.96
N ARG A 213 36.96 15.97 15.16
CA ARG A 213 37.58 15.35 16.36
C ARG A 213 36.92 14.04 16.77
N SER A 214 35.66 13.84 16.38
CA SER A 214 34.93 12.62 16.61
C SER A 214 33.88 12.44 15.53
N VAL A 215 33.83 11.25 14.94
CA VAL A 215 32.79 10.84 13.98
C VAL A 215 32.16 9.57 14.53
N LEU A 216 30.86 9.64 14.85
CA LEU A 216 30.02 8.46 15.05
C LEU A 216 29.36 8.16 13.70
N PRO A 217 29.71 7.05 13.03
CA PRO A 217 29.15 6.73 11.74
C PRO A 217 27.65 6.45 11.84
N PRO A 218 26.84 6.78 10.82
CA PRO A 218 25.43 6.42 10.79
C PRO A 218 25.27 4.92 10.68
N GLN A 219 24.24 4.38 11.35
CA GLN A 219 23.79 3.01 11.16
C GLN A 219 22.65 3.05 10.15
N HIS A 220 22.89 2.57 8.95
CA HIS A 220 21.88 2.55 7.90
C HIS A 220 20.77 1.57 8.24
N GLY A 221 19.55 1.89 7.78
CA GLY A 221 18.39 1.01 7.90
C GLY A 221 18.58 -0.28 7.11
N ARG A 222 17.91 -1.34 7.55
CA ARG A 222 17.95 -2.64 6.90
C ARG A 222 17.06 -2.66 5.66
N ASP A 223 17.51 -3.32 4.61
CA ASP A 223 16.70 -3.59 3.45
C ASP A 223 15.63 -4.64 3.79
N LEU A 224 14.43 -4.47 3.25
CA LEU A 224 13.27 -5.32 3.52
C LEU A 224 12.80 -5.98 2.22
N ALA A 225 12.81 -7.32 2.19
CA ALA A 225 12.24 -8.09 1.10
C ALA A 225 10.80 -8.49 1.45
N LEU A 226 9.84 -8.02 0.66
CA LEU A 226 8.44 -8.39 0.79
C LEU A 226 8.15 -9.72 0.06
N ALA A 227 7.08 -10.37 0.47
CA ALA A 227 6.53 -11.54 -0.20
C ALA A 227 5.85 -11.19 -1.55
N ILE A 228 5.52 -9.94 -1.76
CA ILE A 228 4.85 -9.41 -2.95
C ILE A 228 5.63 -9.77 -4.21
N ASP A 229 4.90 -10.19 -5.23
CA ASP A 229 5.39 -10.30 -6.60
C ASP A 229 4.92 -9.07 -7.38
N ARG A 230 5.85 -8.27 -7.86
CA ARG A 230 5.54 -7.00 -8.53
C ARG A 230 4.67 -7.19 -9.78
N ASP A 231 4.90 -8.27 -10.52
CA ASP A 231 4.15 -8.54 -11.75
C ASP A 231 2.70 -8.89 -11.43
N LEU A 232 2.48 -9.72 -10.37
CA LEU A 232 1.14 -10.05 -9.89
C LEU A 232 0.45 -8.84 -9.24
N GLN A 233 1.19 -7.98 -8.55
CA GLN A 233 0.67 -6.74 -7.98
C GLN A 233 0.16 -5.79 -9.07
N TYR A 234 0.96 -5.59 -10.13
CA TYR A 234 0.58 -4.79 -11.29
C TYR A 234 -0.65 -5.36 -12.00
N LEU A 235 -0.66 -6.67 -12.24
CA LEU A 235 -1.77 -7.38 -12.87
C LEU A 235 -3.06 -7.20 -12.05
N ALA A 236 -3.00 -7.44 -10.74
CA ALA A 236 -4.14 -7.28 -9.84
C ALA A 236 -4.65 -5.83 -9.83
N PHE A 237 -3.76 -4.86 -9.76
CA PHE A 237 -4.10 -3.45 -9.79
C PHE A 237 -4.79 -3.04 -11.11
N ARG A 238 -4.24 -3.44 -12.24
CA ARG A 238 -4.76 -3.13 -13.57
C ARG A 238 -6.18 -3.67 -13.75
N GLU A 239 -6.39 -4.96 -13.47
CA GLU A 239 -7.70 -5.60 -13.63
C GLU A 239 -8.74 -5.05 -12.64
N LEU A 240 -8.31 -4.73 -11.42
CA LEU A 240 -9.17 -4.07 -10.42
C LEU A 240 -9.62 -2.69 -10.88
N ARG A 241 -8.67 -1.85 -11.30
CA ARG A 241 -8.94 -0.50 -11.82
C ARG A 241 -9.92 -0.55 -12.99
N GLU A 242 -9.67 -1.44 -13.95
CA GLU A 242 -10.56 -1.62 -15.09
C GLU A 242 -11.96 -2.05 -14.67
N ALA A 243 -12.07 -2.99 -13.72
CA ALA A 243 -13.36 -3.45 -13.21
C ALA A 243 -14.12 -2.34 -12.48
N VAL A 244 -13.46 -1.57 -11.61
CA VAL A 244 -14.09 -0.45 -10.88
C VAL A 244 -14.60 0.62 -11.86
N LEU A 245 -13.79 0.99 -12.84
CA LEU A 245 -14.18 2.00 -13.84
C LEU A 245 -15.32 1.51 -14.74
N ARG A 246 -15.23 0.28 -15.24
CA ARG A 246 -16.26 -0.33 -16.11
C ARG A 246 -17.61 -0.45 -15.40
N ASN A 247 -17.58 -0.86 -14.13
CA ASN A 247 -18.81 -1.01 -13.34
C ASN A 247 -19.26 0.30 -12.66
N LYS A 248 -18.58 1.43 -12.87
CA LYS A 248 -18.83 2.71 -12.19
C LYS A 248 -18.94 2.52 -10.69
N ALA A 249 -18.06 1.70 -10.14
CA ALA A 249 -18.06 1.35 -8.73
C ALA A 249 -17.32 2.42 -7.90
N ARG A 250 -17.63 2.50 -6.61
CA ARG A 250 -16.96 3.40 -5.67
C ARG A 250 -15.50 3.03 -5.46
N GLY A 251 -15.19 1.73 -5.50
CA GLY A 251 -13.84 1.21 -5.30
C GLY A 251 -13.81 -0.30 -5.25
N GLY A 252 -12.67 -0.83 -4.85
CA GLY A 252 -12.51 -2.27 -4.69
C GLY A 252 -11.15 -2.66 -4.16
N GLY A 253 -10.98 -3.96 -3.96
CA GLY A 253 -9.74 -4.57 -3.49
C GLY A 253 -9.52 -5.97 -4.03
N ILE A 254 -8.26 -6.35 -4.14
CA ILE A 254 -7.81 -7.71 -4.47
C ILE A 254 -6.73 -8.12 -3.49
N VAL A 255 -6.81 -9.37 -3.01
CA VAL A 255 -5.78 -10.03 -2.21
C VAL A 255 -5.46 -11.37 -2.85
N MET A 256 -4.19 -11.65 -3.10
CA MET A 256 -3.68 -12.93 -3.59
C MET A 256 -2.71 -13.53 -2.59
N LEU A 257 -2.94 -14.80 -2.22
CA LEU A 257 -2.11 -15.54 -1.28
C LEU A 257 -1.51 -16.77 -1.94
N ASP A 258 -0.29 -17.09 -1.58
CA ASP A 258 0.33 -18.39 -1.85
C ASP A 258 -0.20 -19.42 -0.87
N VAL A 259 -0.73 -20.53 -1.37
CA VAL A 259 -1.35 -21.60 -0.55
C VAL A 259 -0.34 -22.29 0.36
N HIS A 260 0.91 -22.43 -0.08
CA HIS A 260 1.92 -23.20 0.66
C HIS A 260 2.62 -22.38 1.75
N SER A 261 2.95 -21.12 1.44
CA SER A 261 3.73 -20.26 2.35
C SER A 261 2.88 -19.28 3.16
N GLY A 262 1.61 -19.03 2.78
CA GLY A 262 0.79 -17.97 3.36
C GLY A 262 1.25 -16.55 2.97
N GLU A 263 2.20 -16.43 2.07
CA GLU A 263 2.71 -15.15 1.59
C GLU A 263 1.67 -14.37 0.79
N VAL A 264 1.56 -13.07 1.08
CA VAL A 264 0.74 -12.15 0.29
C VAL A 264 1.51 -11.81 -0.99
N LEU A 265 1.04 -12.31 -2.13
CA LEU A 265 1.68 -12.10 -3.43
C LEU A 265 1.22 -10.81 -4.12
N ALA A 266 -0.03 -10.40 -3.87
CA ALA A 266 -0.59 -9.14 -4.33
C ALA A 266 -1.63 -8.61 -3.35
N MET A 267 -1.66 -7.28 -3.19
CA MET A 267 -2.63 -6.55 -2.37
C MET A 267 -2.96 -5.22 -3.05
N ALA A 268 -3.92 -5.25 -3.97
CA ALA A 268 -4.30 -4.11 -4.78
C ALA A 268 -5.56 -3.41 -4.25
N ASN A 269 -5.59 -2.10 -4.36
CA ASN A 269 -6.72 -1.25 -3.97
C ASN A 269 -7.00 -0.20 -5.04
N TYR A 270 -8.26 0.16 -5.24
CA TYR A 270 -8.66 1.28 -6.07
C TYR A 270 -9.91 1.97 -5.49
N PRO A 271 -10.04 3.32 -5.52
CA PRO A 271 -9.10 4.30 -6.10
C PRO A 271 -7.75 4.31 -5.38
N ALA A 272 -6.71 4.70 -6.12
CA ALA A 272 -5.34 4.69 -5.66
C ALA A 272 -4.75 6.11 -5.55
N TYR A 273 -3.59 6.22 -4.94
CA TYR A 273 -2.79 7.43 -4.83
C TYR A 273 -1.32 7.14 -5.16
N ASN A 274 -0.60 8.17 -5.62
CA ASN A 274 0.84 8.06 -5.86
C ASN A 274 1.62 8.57 -4.63
N PRO A 275 2.39 7.72 -3.93
CA PRO A 275 3.16 8.13 -2.75
C PRO A 275 4.25 9.17 -3.04
N ASN A 276 4.66 9.33 -4.31
CA ASN A 276 5.68 10.31 -4.70
C ASN A 276 5.13 11.75 -4.78
N ASN A 277 3.81 11.92 -4.85
CA ASN A 277 3.19 13.24 -4.95
C ASN A 277 3.09 13.87 -3.57
N ASP A 278 3.42 15.17 -3.48
CA ASP A 278 3.27 15.95 -2.25
C ASP A 278 1.80 16.30 -1.93
N GLU A 279 0.87 15.97 -2.83
CA GLU A 279 -0.55 16.13 -2.61
C GLU A 279 -0.97 15.29 -1.41
N ARG A 280 -1.48 15.96 -0.40
CA ARG A 280 -2.17 15.30 0.72
C ARG A 280 -3.37 14.60 0.14
N ALA A 281 -3.21 13.33 -0.18
CA ALA A 281 -4.26 12.52 -0.72
C ALA A 281 -5.46 12.56 0.24
N ASP A 282 -6.66 12.58 -0.34
CA ASP A 282 -7.90 12.35 0.38
C ASP A 282 -7.72 11.10 1.27
N PRO A 283 -8.02 11.18 2.58
CA PRO A 283 -7.92 10.05 3.50
C PRO A 283 -8.61 8.79 2.99
N ASP A 284 -9.73 8.92 2.27
CA ASP A 284 -10.42 7.81 1.61
C ASP A 284 -9.60 7.16 0.50
N ARG A 285 -8.74 7.90 -0.18
CA ARG A 285 -7.86 7.37 -1.23
C ARG A 285 -6.61 6.69 -0.68
N THR A 286 -6.12 7.09 0.48
CA THR A 286 -4.94 6.46 1.12
C THR A 286 -5.29 5.22 1.94
N ARG A 287 -6.58 4.96 2.15
CA ARG A 287 -7.08 3.84 2.95
C ARG A 287 -6.87 2.51 2.24
N ASN A 288 -6.18 1.58 2.89
CA ASN A 288 -6.04 0.21 2.38
C ASN A 288 -7.32 -0.59 2.67
N ARG A 289 -8.23 -0.61 1.69
CA ARG A 289 -9.57 -1.23 1.81
C ARG A 289 -9.50 -2.74 2.05
N THR A 290 -8.47 -3.42 1.55
CA THR A 290 -8.34 -4.87 1.69
C THR A 290 -8.10 -5.32 3.12
N VAL A 291 -7.53 -4.42 3.96
CA VAL A 291 -7.11 -4.70 5.34
C VAL A 291 -8.01 -4.03 6.36
N ILE A 292 -8.47 -2.79 6.05
CA ILE A 292 -9.15 -1.91 7.02
C ILE A 292 -10.67 -1.98 6.88
N ASP A 293 -11.19 -2.05 5.64
CA ASP A 293 -12.63 -2.01 5.40
C ASP A 293 -13.28 -3.32 5.80
N LEU A 294 -14.35 -3.21 6.57
CA LEU A 294 -15.17 -4.34 6.96
C LEU A 294 -16.46 -4.39 6.14
N TYR A 295 -16.81 -5.57 5.71
CA TYR A 295 -18.06 -5.82 5.00
C TYR A 295 -18.70 -7.14 5.43
N GLU A 296 -19.99 -7.28 5.27
CA GLU A 296 -20.67 -8.56 5.43
C GLU A 296 -20.34 -9.44 4.22
N PRO A 297 -19.76 -10.65 4.42
CA PRO A 297 -19.28 -11.48 3.33
C PRO A 297 -20.40 -12.08 2.46
N GLY A 298 -21.62 -12.11 2.97
CA GLY A 298 -22.75 -12.71 2.28
C GLY A 298 -22.47 -14.17 1.92
N SER A 299 -22.86 -14.57 0.72
CA SER A 299 -22.78 -15.98 0.28
C SER A 299 -21.36 -16.59 0.24
N THR A 300 -20.29 -15.81 0.36
CA THR A 300 -18.94 -16.36 0.52
C THR A 300 -18.72 -17.04 1.88
N MET A 301 -19.67 -16.88 2.82
CA MET A 301 -19.68 -17.55 4.12
C MET A 301 -20.23 -18.98 4.05
N LYS A 302 -21.07 -19.31 3.07
CA LYS A 302 -21.78 -20.61 3.02
C LYS A 302 -20.87 -21.84 3.00
N PRO A 303 -19.69 -21.83 2.37
CA PRO A 303 -18.76 -22.96 2.45
C PRO A 303 -18.34 -23.30 3.88
N PHE A 304 -18.19 -22.30 4.76
CA PHE A 304 -17.83 -22.51 6.17
C PHE A 304 -18.99 -23.15 6.95
N THR A 305 -20.24 -22.77 6.62
CA THR A 305 -21.44 -23.42 7.18
C THR A 305 -21.56 -24.87 6.73
N ALA A 306 -21.31 -25.17 5.45
CA ALA A 306 -21.30 -26.53 4.95
C ALA A 306 -20.16 -27.35 5.58
N ALA A 307 -18.94 -26.78 5.68
CA ALA A 307 -17.81 -27.42 6.33
C ALA A 307 -18.12 -27.81 7.78
N MET A 308 -18.71 -26.88 8.54
CA MET A 308 -19.14 -27.15 9.91
C MET A 308 -20.15 -28.31 9.98
N ALA A 309 -21.17 -28.29 9.13
CA ALA A 309 -22.22 -29.34 9.14
C ALA A 309 -21.69 -30.71 8.72
N LEU A 310 -20.73 -30.76 7.80
CA LEU A 310 -20.00 -31.97 7.40
C LEU A 310 -19.12 -32.50 8.54
N GLU A 311 -18.34 -31.62 9.15
CA GLU A 311 -17.41 -31.98 10.23
C GLU A 311 -18.12 -32.47 11.48
N GLU A 312 -19.32 -31.96 11.77
CA GLU A 312 -20.19 -32.46 12.85
C GLU A 312 -20.98 -33.74 12.45
N GLY A 313 -20.80 -34.26 11.22
CA GLY A 313 -21.47 -35.45 10.74
C GLY A 313 -23.01 -35.31 10.57
N ILE A 314 -23.50 -34.06 10.49
CA ILE A 314 -24.94 -33.77 10.37
C ILE A 314 -25.43 -33.98 8.95
N VAL A 315 -24.58 -33.74 7.98
CA VAL A 315 -24.86 -33.90 6.55
C VAL A 315 -23.68 -34.55 5.83
N GLU A 316 -23.98 -35.13 4.68
CA GLU A 316 -23.02 -35.57 3.66
C GLU A 316 -23.20 -34.71 2.38
N PRO A 317 -22.28 -34.72 1.41
CA PRO A 317 -22.38 -33.91 0.19
C PRO A 317 -23.68 -34.11 -0.61
N ASP A 318 -24.22 -35.29 -0.61
CA ASP A 318 -25.46 -35.71 -1.31
C ASP A 318 -26.71 -35.69 -0.42
N THR A 319 -26.59 -35.36 0.87
CA THR A 319 -27.74 -35.22 1.78
C THR A 319 -28.73 -34.20 1.21
N ARG A 320 -29.97 -34.64 1.02
CA ARG A 320 -31.06 -33.83 0.44
C ARG A 320 -31.75 -33.01 1.53
N ILE A 321 -31.75 -31.72 1.38
CA ILE A 321 -32.40 -30.76 2.29
C ILE A 321 -33.64 -30.19 1.59
N ASP A 322 -34.80 -30.27 2.25
CA ASP A 322 -36.04 -29.63 1.78
C ASP A 322 -35.94 -28.12 1.95
N VAL A 323 -35.73 -27.38 0.86
CA VAL A 323 -35.70 -25.91 0.83
C VAL A 323 -37.09 -25.32 0.53
N GLY A 324 -38.11 -26.16 0.33
CA GLY A 324 -39.50 -25.78 0.09
C GLY A 324 -39.67 -24.97 -1.20
N ASP A 325 -40.32 -23.83 -1.08
CA ASP A 325 -40.46 -22.82 -2.15
C ASP A 325 -39.29 -21.82 -2.20
N GLY A 326 -38.17 -22.08 -1.49
CA GLY A 326 -37.06 -21.16 -1.35
C GLY A 326 -37.31 -20.03 -0.34
N SER A 327 -38.29 -20.24 0.58
CA SER A 327 -38.53 -19.29 1.67
C SER A 327 -38.55 -20.01 3.04
N TYR A 328 -38.08 -19.31 4.07
CA TYR A 328 -38.06 -19.80 5.44
C TYR A 328 -38.42 -18.66 6.40
N ARG A 329 -39.45 -18.92 7.25
CA ARG A 329 -39.91 -17.95 8.23
C ARG A 329 -39.34 -18.22 9.62
N ILE A 330 -38.72 -17.23 10.22
CA ILE A 330 -38.23 -17.24 11.59
C ILE A 330 -38.73 -16.00 12.36
N GLY A 331 -39.61 -16.21 13.31
CA GLY A 331 -40.31 -15.11 13.99
C GLY A 331 -41.02 -14.20 12.98
N LYS A 332 -40.67 -12.91 12.98
CA LYS A 332 -41.23 -11.92 12.05
C LYS A 332 -40.43 -11.78 10.74
N HIS A 333 -39.34 -12.51 10.60
CA HIS A 333 -38.45 -12.40 9.44
C HIS A 333 -38.71 -13.54 8.45
N THR A 334 -38.68 -13.23 7.16
CA THR A 334 -38.73 -14.20 6.07
C THR A 334 -37.44 -14.14 5.29
N ILE A 335 -36.68 -15.23 5.28
CA ILE A 335 -35.48 -15.44 4.48
C ILE A 335 -35.89 -16.03 3.14
N LYS A 336 -35.32 -15.54 2.04
CA LYS A 336 -35.64 -16.04 0.70
C LYS A 336 -34.37 -16.39 -0.06
N ASP A 337 -34.47 -17.41 -0.89
CA ASP A 337 -33.48 -17.66 -1.93
C ASP A 337 -33.67 -16.68 -3.10
N THR A 338 -32.57 -16.32 -3.74
CA THR A 338 -32.61 -15.39 -4.88
C THR A 338 -33.24 -16.04 -6.12
N HIS A 339 -32.98 -17.34 -6.31
CA HIS A 339 -33.44 -18.14 -7.44
C HIS A 339 -33.73 -19.59 -7.01
N PRO A 340 -34.84 -19.88 -6.34
CA PRO A 340 -35.19 -21.23 -5.97
C PRO A 340 -35.48 -22.05 -7.24
N LYS A 341 -34.92 -23.28 -7.34
CA LYS A 341 -35.07 -24.12 -8.52
C LYS A 341 -35.75 -25.48 -8.21
N ALA A 342 -35.45 -26.04 -7.07
CA ALA A 342 -35.98 -27.35 -6.66
C ALA A 342 -36.37 -27.33 -5.18
N ARG A 343 -37.40 -28.06 -4.83
CA ARG A 343 -37.85 -28.22 -3.43
C ARG A 343 -36.80 -28.90 -2.56
N PHE A 344 -36.14 -29.91 -3.10
CA PHE A 344 -35.08 -30.65 -2.43
C PHE A 344 -33.76 -30.38 -3.14
N MET A 345 -32.74 -30.00 -2.36
CA MET A 345 -31.38 -29.74 -2.88
C MET A 345 -30.37 -30.54 -2.06
N THR A 346 -29.39 -31.13 -2.72
CA THR A 346 -28.21 -31.67 -2.02
C THR A 346 -27.35 -30.54 -1.41
N VAL A 347 -26.51 -30.89 -0.44
CA VAL A 347 -25.56 -29.91 0.13
C VAL A 347 -24.67 -29.34 -0.97
N THR A 348 -24.23 -30.15 -1.92
CA THR A 348 -23.47 -29.70 -3.11
C THR A 348 -24.26 -28.67 -3.92
N GLU A 349 -25.51 -28.92 -4.24
CA GLU A 349 -26.38 -28.00 -4.99
C GLU A 349 -26.66 -26.70 -4.23
N ILE A 350 -26.79 -26.78 -2.88
CA ILE A 350 -26.95 -25.60 -2.01
C ILE A 350 -25.74 -24.65 -2.16
N ILE A 351 -24.52 -25.18 -2.20
CA ILE A 351 -23.30 -24.38 -2.40
C ILE A 351 -23.21 -23.90 -3.84
N GLN A 352 -23.42 -24.77 -4.83
CA GLN A 352 -23.39 -24.45 -6.26
C GLN A 352 -24.35 -23.32 -6.63
N GLN A 353 -25.61 -23.43 -6.22
CA GLN A 353 -26.68 -22.49 -6.56
C GLN A 353 -26.86 -21.38 -5.51
N SER A 354 -26.11 -21.46 -4.41
CA SER A 354 -26.06 -20.45 -3.35
C SER A 354 -27.39 -20.28 -2.58
N SER A 355 -28.07 -21.39 -2.18
CA SER A 355 -29.30 -21.34 -1.42
C SER A 355 -29.08 -20.81 0.01
N ASN A 356 -29.82 -19.76 0.40
CA ASN A 356 -29.86 -19.23 1.76
C ASN A 356 -30.62 -20.21 2.68
N VAL A 357 -31.75 -20.73 2.19
CA VAL A 357 -32.62 -21.65 2.95
C VAL A 357 -31.90 -22.96 3.24
N GLY A 358 -31.15 -23.50 2.27
CA GLY A 358 -30.33 -24.69 2.51
C GLY A 358 -29.26 -24.45 3.57
N SER A 359 -28.54 -23.33 3.47
CA SER A 359 -27.48 -22.99 4.43
C SER A 359 -28.00 -22.78 5.85
N LEU A 360 -29.10 -22.03 6.03
CA LEU A 360 -29.68 -21.83 7.37
C LEU A 360 -30.18 -23.13 8.00
N LYS A 361 -30.73 -24.06 7.19
CA LYS A 361 -31.23 -25.37 7.69
C LYS A 361 -30.08 -26.26 8.16
N MET A 362 -28.92 -26.20 7.53
CA MET A 362 -27.72 -26.87 8.05
C MET A 362 -27.27 -26.23 9.37
N ALA A 363 -27.15 -24.89 9.42
CA ALA A 363 -26.70 -24.20 10.63
C ALA A 363 -27.63 -24.40 11.84
N LEU A 364 -28.94 -24.49 11.64
CA LEU A 364 -29.89 -24.69 12.73
C LEU A 364 -29.81 -26.07 13.38
N GLN A 365 -29.14 -27.04 12.77
CA GLN A 365 -28.90 -28.36 13.35
C GLN A 365 -27.66 -28.38 14.27
N VAL A 366 -26.87 -27.31 14.26
CA VAL A 366 -25.66 -27.15 15.08
C VAL A 366 -25.94 -26.24 16.26
N GLN A 367 -25.40 -26.56 17.43
CA GLN A 367 -25.49 -25.66 18.59
C GLN A 367 -24.86 -24.31 18.29
N PRO A 368 -25.45 -23.17 18.74
CA PRO A 368 -24.89 -21.83 18.50
C PRO A 368 -23.43 -21.66 18.97
N SER A 369 -23.06 -22.31 20.08
CA SER A 369 -21.68 -22.29 20.58
C SER A 369 -20.68 -22.95 19.61
N ARG A 370 -21.09 -24.11 19.02
CA ARG A 370 -20.26 -24.82 18.04
C ARG A 370 -20.16 -24.04 16.74
N HIS A 371 -21.27 -23.44 16.27
CA HIS A 371 -21.26 -22.59 15.09
C HIS A 371 -20.29 -21.40 15.28
N TRP A 372 -20.35 -20.72 16.44
CA TRP A 372 -19.43 -19.64 16.78
C TRP A 372 -17.99 -20.13 16.83
N GLU A 373 -17.71 -21.27 17.43
CA GLU A 373 -16.38 -21.86 17.56
C GLU A 373 -15.76 -22.12 16.18
N TYR A 374 -16.50 -22.72 15.24
CA TYR A 374 -16.02 -22.94 13.88
C TYR A 374 -15.70 -21.62 13.18
N LEU A 375 -16.61 -20.65 13.24
CA LEU A 375 -16.35 -19.33 12.65
C LEU A 375 -15.07 -18.68 13.25
N HIS A 376 -14.87 -18.80 14.55
CA HIS A 376 -13.68 -18.29 15.21
C HIS A 376 -12.40 -19.05 14.78
N ARG A 377 -12.45 -20.37 14.68
CA ARG A 377 -11.32 -21.19 14.20
C ARG A 377 -10.99 -20.92 12.73
N PHE A 378 -11.96 -20.56 11.91
CA PHE A 378 -11.72 -20.04 10.55
C PHE A 378 -11.11 -18.64 10.52
N GLY A 379 -10.86 -18.00 11.66
CA GLY A 379 -10.20 -16.71 11.79
C GLY A 379 -11.13 -15.50 11.74
N PHE A 380 -12.47 -15.71 11.84
CA PHE A 380 -13.39 -14.57 11.92
C PHE A 380 -13.45 -14.01 13.35
N GLY A 381 -13.47 -12.67 13.45
CA GLY A 381 -13.46 -11.98 14.74
C GLY A 381 -12.07 -11.86 15.37
N VAL A 382 -11.00 -12.26 14.66
CA VAL A 382 -9.59 -12.05 15.06
C VAL A 382 -8.80 -11.40 13.93
N PRO A 383 -7.80 -10.56 14.23
CA PRO A 383 -6.99 -9.94 13.17
C PRO A 383 -6.19 -11.02 12.41
N PRO A 384 -5.95 -10.84 11.11
CA PRO A 384 -5.09 -11.75 10.33
C PRO A 384 -3.67 -11.94 10.88
N GLY A 385 -3.15 -10.97 11.62
CA GLY A 385 -1.86 -11.06 12.32
C GLY A 385 -0.65 -10.77 11.45
N THR A 386 -0.83 -9.97 10.39
CA THR A 386 0.28 -9.60 9.47
C THR A 386 1.16 -8.47 10.01
N GLY A 387 0.70 -7.75 11.03
CA GLY A 387 1.36 -6.54 11.54
C GLY A 387 1.15 -5.30 10.66
N PHE A 388 0.29 -5.39 9.64
CA PHE A 388 -0.02 -4.23 8.80
C PHE A 388 -0.80 -3.17 9.60
N PRO A 389 -0.46 -1.86 9.50
CA PRO A 389 -1.10 -0.82 10.27
C PRO A 389 -2.60 -0.72 9.98
N GLY A 390 -3.40 -0.72 11.06
CA GLY A 390 -4.87 -0.63 10.94
C GLY A 390 -5.56 -1.92 10.54
N GLU A 391 -4.90 -3.06 10.67
CA GLU A 391 -5.47 -4.38 10.41
C GLU A 391 -6.75 -4.60 11.21
N ALA A 392 -7.85 -4.84 10.51
CA ALA A 392 -9.16 -4.97 11.11
C ALA A 392 -9.36 -6.34 11.77
N THR A 393 -9.90 -6.33 12.98
CA THR A 393 -10.26 -7.57 13.71
C THR A 393 -11.49 -8.26 13.11
N GLY A 394 -12.33 -7.53 12.39
CA GLY A 394 -13.63 -8.02 12.00
C GLY A 394 -14.65 -7.97 13.14
N MET A 395 -15.84 -8.47 12.90
CA MET A 395 -16.90 -8.54 13.92
C MET A 395 -17.53 -9.92 13.92
N LEU A 396 -17.35 -10.66 15.01
CA LEU A 396 -18.06 -11.89 15.32
C LEU A 396 -18.58 -11.80 16.75
N ARG A 397 -19.88 -11.52 16.90
CA ARG A 397 -20.49 -11.38 18.23
C ARG A 397 -20.43 -12.69 19.01
N PRO A 398 -20.19 -12.65 20.34
CA PRO A 398 -20.22 -13.86 21.17
C PRO A 398 -21.56 -14.60 21.05
N TRP A 399 -21.53 -15.90 20.90
CA TRP A 399 -22.74 -16.75 20.69
C TRP A 399 -23.79 -16.59 21.80
N LYS A 400 -23.37 -16.28 23.04
CA LYS A 400 -24.29 -16.05 24.18
C LYS A 400 -25.24 -14.85 23.97
N THR A 401 -24.90 -13.97 23.04
CA THR A 401 -25.74 -12.80 22.69
C THR A 401 -26.65 -13.05 21.50
N TRP A 402 -26.55 -14.24 20.87
CA TRP A 402 -27.30 -14.52 19.64
C TRP A 402 -28.77 -14.82 19.95
N LYS A 403 -29.63 -14.24 19.17
CA LYS A 403 -31.01 -14.65 19.00
C LYS A 403 -31.08 -15.74 17.93
N PRO A 404 -32.13 -16.57 17.86
CA PRO A 404 -32.24 -17.57 16.81
C PRO A 404 -32.06 -17.03 15.39
N VAL A 405 -32.51 -15.82 15.10
CA VAL A 405 -32.31 -15.18 13.80
C VAL A 405 -30.83 -14.83 13.52
N ASP A 406 -30.02 -14.59 14.54
CA ASP A 406 -28.59 -14.25 14.35
C ASP A 406 -27.83 -15.47 13.80
N GLN A 407 -28.06 -16.67 14.33
CA GLN A 407 -27.47 -17.90 13.80
C GLN A 407 -27.86 -18.12 12.34
N VAL A 408 -29.15 -17.90 12.04
CA VAL A 408 -29.71 -18.03 10.68
C VAL A 408 -28.99 -17.10 9.72
N VAL A 409 -28.87 -15.79 10.04
CA VAL A 409 -28.27 -14.82 9.11
C VAL A 409 -26.76 -15.02 8.98
N MET A 410 -26.07 -15.45 10.02
CA MET A 410 -24.63 -15.75 9.97
C MET A 410 -24.30 -16.93 9.06
N SER A 411 -25.20 -17.90 8.93
CA SER A 411 -25.00 -19.07 8.06
C SER A 411 -24.78 -18.73 6.58
N TYR A 412 -25.25 -17.56 6.15
CA TYR A 412 -25.05 -17.06 4.79
C TYR A 412 -24.37 -15.69 4.74
N GLY A 413 -23.69 -15.31 5.84
CA GLY A 413 -22.72 -14.21 5.89
C GLY A 413 -23.27 -12.81 6.18
N ASN A 414 -24.44 -12.71 6.85
CA ASN A 414 -24.94 -11.47 7.40
C ASN A 414 -24.76 -11.46 8.94
N GLY A 415 -24.61 -10.29 9.54
CA GLY A 415 -24.40 -10.16 10.99
C GLY A 415 -22.99 -10.52 11.46
N VAL A 416 -22.08 -10.81 10.54
CA VAL A 416 -20.65 -10.96 10.70
C VAL A 416 -19.97 -9.96 9.75
N ALA A 417 -18.88 -9.31 10.18
CA ALA A 417 -18.14 -8.41 9.31
C ALA A 417 -16.66 -8.81 9.24
N VAL A 418 -16.10 -8.78 8.05
CA VAL A 418 -14.75 -9.28 7.75
C VAL A 418 -14.01 -8.30 6.82
N SER A 419 -12.67 -8.28 6.90
CA SER A 419 -11.86 -7.68 5.85
C SER A 419 -11.66 -8.65 4.67
N LEU A 420 -11.28 -8.11 3.51
CA LEU A 420 -11.00 -8.96 2.36
C LEU A 420 -9.82 -9.90 2.63
N LEU A 421 -8.82 -9.42 3.38
CA LEU A 421 -7.67 -10.21 3.80
C LEU A 421 -8.07 -11.38 4.72
N GLN A 422 -8.99 -11.15 5.70
CA GLN A 422 -9.54 -12.23 6.53
C GLN A 422 -10.25 -13.28 5.68
N MET A 423 -11.03 -12.86 4.70
CA MET A 423 -11.74 -13.80 3.82
C MET A 423 -10.77 -14.62 2.96
N ALA A 424 -9.72 -13.98 2.39
CA ALA A 424 -8.69 -14.71 1.66
C ALA A 424 -7.98 -15.74 2.55
N ARG A 425 -7.63 -15.36 3.79
CA ARG A 425 -7.02 -16.26 4.78
C ARG A 425 -7.91 -17.44 5.12
N ALA A 426 -9.20 -17.20 5.35
CA ALA A 426 -10.14 -18.27 5.70
C ALA A 426 -10.28 -19.32 4.58
N TYR A 427 -10.21 -18.91 3.31
CA TYR A 427 -10.24 -19.83 2.17
C TYR A 427 -8.96 -20.67 2.01
N LEU A 428 -7.84 -20.29 2.65
CA LEU A 428 -6.65 -21.16 2.71
C LEU A 428 -7.00 -22.53 3.34
N VAL A 429 -7.91 -22.58 4.31
CA VAL A 429 -8.31 -23.84 4.96
C VAL A 429 -8.81 -24.85 3.93
N PHE A 430 -9.64 -24.44 2.98
CA PHE A 430 -10.13 -25.32 1.92
C PHE A 430 -9.06 -25.65 0.88
N ALA A 431 -8.15 -24.71 0.61
CA ALA A 431 -7.05 -24.91 -0.32
C ALA A 431 -5.92 -25.80 0.25
N ARG A 432 -5.80 -25.88 1.58
CA ARG A 432 -4.73 -26.56 2.32
C ARG A 432 -5.17 -27.84 3.06
N ASP A 433 -6.19 -28.46 2.60
CA ASP A 433 -6.66 -29.72 3.19
C ASP A 433 -7.05 -29.62 4.69
N GLY A 434 -7.60 -28.47 5.08
CA GLY A 434 -8.16 -28.22 6.39
C GLY A 434 -7.27 -27.43 7.38
N ASP A 435 -6.07 -26.99 6.95
CA ASP A 435 -5.13 -26.23 7.79
C ASP A 435 -5.23 -24.73 7.58
N MET A 436 -5.18 -23.99 8.69
CA MET A 436 -4.97 -22.54 8.72
C MET A 436 -3.49 -22.24 8.98
N ILE A 437 -2.88 -21.40 8.13
CA ILE A 437 -1.50 -20.91 8.33
C ILE A 437 -1.48 -19.40 8.55
N PRO A 438 -0.43 -18.87 9.19
CA PRO A 438 -0.24 -17.43 9.29
C PRO A 438 -0.03 -16.80 7.91
N ILE A 439 -0.53 -15.57 7.75
CA ILE A 439 -0.27 -14.75 6.55
C ILE A 439 1.01 -13.96 6.76
N ARG A 440 1.83 -13.86 5.71
CA ARG A 440 3.14 -13.18 5.74
C ARG A 440 3.22 -12.10 4.68
N LEU A 441 3.68 -10.92 5.10
CA LEU A 441 3.97 -9.78 4.19
C LEU A 441 5.43 -9.77 3.73
N THR A 442 6.31 -10.36 4.53
CA THR A 442 7.73 -10.51 4.28
C THR A 442 8.03 -11.90 3.74
N ARG A 443 9.10 -11.99 2.95
CA ARG A 443 9.60 -13.28 2.51
C ARG A 443 10.31 -13.98 3.66
N GLU A 444 9.89 -15.19 3.96
CA GLU A 444 10.50 -16.04 4.97
C GLU A 444 10.93 -17.38 4.35
N THR A 445 11.98 -17.97 4.89
CA THR A 445 12.51 -19.25 4.39
C THR A 445 11.84 -20.45 5.04
N ASP A 446 11.30 -20.26 6.25
CA ASP A 446 10.73 -21.34 7.02
C ASP A 446 9.30 -21.67 6.59
N ALA A 447 9.00 -22.95 6.50
CA ALA A 447 7.63 -23.39 6.23
C ALA A 447 6.71 -22.99 7.40
N PRO A 448 5.52 -22.38 7.10
CA PRO A 448 4.60 -21.99 8.15
C PRO A 448 3.99 -23.23 8.81
N GLN A 449 3.93 -23.22 10.15
CA GLN A 449 3.16 -24.22 10.88
C GLN A 449 1.67 -23.89 10.77
N GLY A 450 0.87 -24.89 10.37
CA GLY A 450 -0.59 -24.79 10.26
C GLY A 450 -1.28 -25.33 11.50
N GLU A 451 -2.45 -24.76 11.81
CA GLU A 451 -3.37 -25.26 12.80
C GLU A 451 -4.53 -25.98 12.10
N ARG A 452 -4.85 -27.23 12.51
CA ARG A 452 -5.97 -27.99 11.97
C ARG A 452 -7.29 -27.35 12.37
N VAL A 453 -8.06 -26.86 11.38
CA VAL A 453 -9.41 -26.28 11.58
C VAL A 453 -10.51 -27.29 11.33
N ILE A 454 -10.40 -28.05 10.23
CA ILE A 454 -11.31 -29.12 9.83
C ILE A 454 -10.50 -30.31 9.33
N SER A 455 -11.16 -31.47 9.20
CA SER A 455 -10.52 -32.64 8.61
C SER A 455 -10.16 -32.42 7.14
N SER A 456 -9.18 -33.17 6.65
CA SER A 456 -8.79 -33.14 5.23
C SER A 456 -9.94 -33.60 4.33
N GLU A 457 -10.71 -34.57 4.79
CA GLU A 457 -11.89 -35.07 4.06
C GLU A 457 -12.94 -34.00 3.87
N THR A 458 -13.33 -33.30 4.95
CA THR A 458 -14.26 -32.15 4.88
C THR A 458 -13.74 -31.07 3.94
N ALA A 459 -12.43 -30.73 4.02
CA ALA A 459 -11.85 -29.75 3.12
C ALA A 459 -11.94 -30.16 1.65
N HIS A 460 -11.69 -31.45 1.32
CA HIS A 460 -11.83 -31.99 -0.04
C HIS A 460 -13.28 -31.98 -0.53
N GLN A 461 -14.23 -32.36 0.34
CA GLN A 461 -15.64 -32.32 0.01
C GLN A 461 -16.12 -30.90 -0.31
N VAL A 462 -15.74 -29.91 0.53
CA VAL A 462 -16.07 -28.50 0.28
C VAL A 462 -15.38 -27.96 -0.97
N ARG A 463 -14.13 -28.36 -1.22
CA ARG A 463 -13.40 -28.02 -2.47
C ARG A 463 -14.16 -28.48 -3.71
N ALA A 464 -14.64 -29.73 -3.71
CA ALA A 464 -15.42 -30.27 -4.81
C ALA A 464 -16.74 -29.49 -5.00
N MET A 465 -17.44 -29.11 -3.92
CA MET A 465 -18.62 -28.26 -3.99
C MET A 465 -18.32 -26.87 -4.56
N LEU A 466 -17.19 -26.26 -4.16
CA LEU A 466 -16.75 -24.95 -4.65
C LEU A 466 -16.36 -24.98 -6.14
N GLU A 467 -15.90 -26.12 -6.64
CA GLU A 467 -15.63 -26.30 -8.07
C GLU A 467 -16.93 -26.27 -8.90
N MET A 468 -18.01 -26.86 -8.40
CA MET A 468 -19.32 -26.84 -9.08
C MET A 468 -19.87 -25.42 -9.26
N VAL A 469 -19.47 -24.46 -8.41
CA VAL A 469 -19.89 -23.05 -8.51
C VAL A 469 -19.40 -22.36 -9.80
N THR A 470 -18.28 -22.81 -10.36
CA THR A 470 -17.68 -22.24 -11.59
C THR A 470 -18.08 -23.00 -12.85
N GLN A 471 -18.83 -24.12 -12.69
CA GLN A 471 -19.32 -24.96 -13.79
C GLN A 471 -20.75 -24.58 -14.21
N ASP A 472 -21.30 -25.31 -15.17
CA ASP A 472 -22.67 -25.13 -15.62
C ASP A 472 -23.67 -25.31 -14.47
N GLY A 473 -24.64 -24.43 -14.38
CA GLY A 473 -25.59 -24.37 -13.26
C GLY A 473 -25.07 -23.64 -12.01
N GLY A 474 -23.78 -23.32 -11.95
CA GLY A 474 -23.18 -22.55 -10.87
C GLY A 474 -23.31 -21.04 -11.04
N THR A 475 -23.04 -20.30 -9.95
CA THR A 475 -23.21 -18.83 -9.90
C THR A 475 -22.00 -18.03 -10.43
N ALA A 476 -20.88 -18.70 -10.79
CA ALA A 476 -19.63 -18.04 -11.17
C ALA A 476 -18.96 -18.61 -12.41
N LYS A 477 -19.72 -18.94 -13.45
CA LYS A 477 -19.18 -19.44 -14.73
C LYS A 477 -18.10 -18.50 -15.32
N ALA A 478 -18.21 -17.18 -15.08
CA ALA A 478 -17.24 -16.18 -15.53
C ALA A 478 -15.89 -16.23 -14.79
N ALA A 479 -15.74 -17.03 -13.74
CA ALA A 479 -14.46 -17.30 -13.07
C ALA A 479 -13.69 -18.48 -13.68
N ALA A 480 -14.29 -19.22 -14.62
CA ALA A 480 -13.66 -20.37 -15.27
C ALA A 480 -12.41 -19.93 -16.04
N ILE A 481 -11.36 -20.76 -15.94
CA ILE A 481 -10.07 -20.52 -16.58
C ILE A 481 -9.79 -21.71 -17.51
N PRO A 482 -9.55 -21.47 -18.82
CA PRO A 482 -9.22 -22.55 -19.75
C PRO A 482 -8.03 -23.38 -19.30
N GLY A 483 -8.19 -24.70 -19.26
CA GLY A 483 -7.15 -25.64 -18.84
C GLY A 483 -6.98 -25.80 -17.33
N TYR A 484 -7.78 -25.10 -16.50
CA TYR A 484 -7.71 -25.22 -15.04
C TYR A 484 -9.08 -25.49 -14.42
N ARG A 485 -9.09 -26.33 -13.39
CA ARG A 485 -10.22 -26.48 -12.47
C ARG A 485 -10.17 -25.35 -11.46
N VAL A 486 -11.27 -24.66 -11.28
CA VAL A 486 -11.38 -23.48 -10.39
C VAL A 486 -12.43 -23.77 -9.33
N ALA A 487 -12.06 -23.57 -8.07
CA ALA A 487 -12.97 -23.66 -6.93
C ALA A 487 -13.16 -22.27 -6.31
N GLY A 488 -14.42 -21.88 -6.04
CA GLY A 488 -14.66 -20.57 -5.43
C GLY A 488 -16.12 -20.28 -5.17
N LYS A 489 -16.41 -19.10 -4.61
CA LYS A 489 -17.78 -18.70 -4.24
C LYS A 489 -18.02 -17.22 -4.51
N THR A 490 -19.18 -16.90 -5.06
CA THR A 490 -19.71 -15.55 -5.22
C THR A 490 -20.27 -15.02 -3.90
N GLY A 491 -20.08 -13.72 -3.66
CA GLY A 491 -20.76 -12.93 -2.65
C GLY A 491 -21.49 -11.74 -3.27
N THR A 492 -22.66 -11.43 -2.71
CA THR A 492 -23.42 -10.22 -3.03
C THR A 492 -24.11 -9.81 -1.73
N ALA A 493 -23.59 -8.77 -1.11
CA ALA A 493 -24.09 -8.29 0.18
C ALA A 493 -24.59 -6.86 0.06
N ARG A 494 -25.67 -6.54 0.77
CA ARG A 494 -26.14 -5.16 0.91
C ARG A 494 -25.27 -4.42 1.92
N LYS A 495 -24.93 -3.18 1.62
CA LYS A 495 -24.22 -2.33 2.59
C LYS A 495 -25.14 -1.87 3.70
N ILE A 496 -24.59 -1.88 4.91
CA ILE A 496 -25.23 -1.28 6.08
C ILE A 496 -25.07 0.23 5.96
N ARG A 497 -26.16 0.99 6.25
CA ARG A 497 -26.13 2.46 6.27
C ARG A 497 -25.51 2.96 7.58
N GLU A 498 -24.99 4.17 7.55
CA GLU A 498 -24.74 4.95 8.75
C GLU A 498 -26.07 5.10 9.51
N GLY A 499 -26.09 4.70 10.79
CA GLY A 499 -27.32 4.67 11.60
C GLY A 499 -28.09 3.34 11.57
N GLY A 500 -27.61 2.32 10.84
CA GLY A 500 -28.14 0.95 10.84
C GLY A 500 -29.11 0.66 9.70
N GLY A 501 -29.40 -0.61 9.54
CA GLY A 501 -30.26 -1.12 8.46
C GLY A 501 -29.55 -1.17 7.09
N TYR A 502 -30.16 -1.87 6.14
CA TYR A 502 -29.57 -2.07 4.82
C TYR A 502 -29.90 -0.93 3.85
N GLY A 503 -28.86 -0.51 3.10
CA GLY A 503 -28.97 0.43 2.00
C GLY A 503 -29.46 -0.18 0.68
N LYS A 504 -29.37 0.63 -0.38
CA LYS A 504 -29.59 0.17 -1.77
C LYS A 504 -28.28 -0.20 -2.46
N SER A 505 -27.13 0.08 -1.83
CA SER A 505 -25.79 -0.23 -2.35
C SER A 505 -25.39 -1.65 -2.01
N TYR A 506 -24.57 -2.25 -2.86
CA TYR A 506 -24.11 -3.63 -2.75
C TYR A 506 -22.58 -3.71 -2.76
N ILE A 507 -22.07 -4.81 -2.19
CA ILE A 507 -20.69 -5.25 -2.39
C ILE A 507 -20.77 -6.54 -3.19
N ALA A 508 -20.07 -6.55 -4.33
CA ALA A 508 -19.90 -7.72 -5.19
C ALA A 508 -18.54 -8.36 -4.91
N SER A 509 -18.49 -9.64 -4.58
CA SER A 509 -17.24 -10.33 -4.27
C SER A 509 -17.17 -11.72 -4.91
N PHE A 510 -15.95 -12.20 -5.08
CA PHE A 510 -15.63 -13.58 -5.41
C PHE A 510 -14.35 -13.99 -4.68
N VAL A 511 -14.35 -15.14 -4.05
CA VAL A 511 -13.18 -15.73 -3.41
C VAL A 511 -13.02 -17.15 -3.89
N GLY A 512 -11.81 -17.53 -4.26
CA GLY A 512 -11.56 -18.86 -4.78
C GLY A 512 -10.07 -19.16 -4.89
N PHE A 513 -9.77 -20.33 -5.41
CA PHE A 513 -8.41 -20.82 -5.61
C PHE A 513 -8.32 -21.68 -6.86
N ALA A 514 -7.12 -21.80 -7.39
CA ALA A 514 -6.81 -22.64 -8.54
C ALA A 514 -5.32 -23.07 -8.50
N PRO A 515 -5.00 -24.21 -9.14
CA PRO A 515 -5.86 -25.26 -9.65
C PRO A 515 -6.67 -25.91 -8.51
N ALA A 516 -7.88 -26.44 -8.77
CA ALA A 516 -8.66 -27.05 -7.69
C ALA A 516 -8.10 -28.39 -7.22
N SER A 517 -7.40 -29.14 -8.08
CA SER A 517 -6.79 -30.44 -7.74
C SER A 517 -5.57 -30.30 -6.83
N ALA A 518 -4.75 -29.27 -7.05
CA ALA A 518 -3.55 -28.96 -6.27
C ALA A 518 -3.44 -27.43 -6.12
N PRO A 519 -4.16 -26.83 -5.16
CA PRO A 519 -4.30 -25.38 -5.05
C PRO A 519 -2.94 -24.69 -4.88
N ARG A 520 -2.69 -23.68 -5.74
CA ARG A 520 -1.46 -22.92 -5.71
C ARG A 520 -1.67 -21.52 -5.17
N TYR A 521 -2.77 -20.86 -5.54
CA TYR A 521 -3.11 -19.51 -5.11
C TYR A 521 -4.55 -19.42 -4.65
N VAL A 522 -4.78 -18.65 -3.57
CA VAL A 522 -6.08 -18.11 -3.20
C VAL A 522 -6.15 -16.67 -3.68
N LEU A 523 -7.28 -16.28 -4.28
CA LEU A 523 -7.55 -14.92 -4.73
C LEU A 523 -8.91 -14.47 -4.24
N ALA A 524 -8.95 -13.34 -3.55
CA ALA A 524 -10.17 -12.66 -3.13
C ALA A 524 -10.33 -11.33 -3.88
N VAL A 525 -11.49 -11.12 -4.46
CA VAL A 525 -11.86 -9.91 -5.21
C VAL A 525 -13.11 -9.30 -4.60
N MET A 526 -13.10 -8.01 -4.35
CA MET A 526 -14.24 -7.21 -3.88
C MET A 526 -14.37 -5.95 -4.74
N VAL A 527 -15.61 -5.65 -5.17
CA VAL A 527 -15.98 -4.41 -5.85
C VAL A 527 -17.10 -3.75 -5.06
N ASP A 528 -16.82 -2.54 -4.59
CA ASP A 528 -17.69 -1.76 -3.70
C ASP A 528 -18.62 -0.84 -4.50
N GLU A 529 -19.92 -0.95 -4.26
CA GLU A 529 -20.98 -0.14 -4.87
C GLU A 529 -20.92 -0.12 -6.42
N PRO A 530 -21.00 -1.28 -7.11
CA PRO A 530 -21.09 -1.28 -8.55
C PRO A 530 -22.36 -0.55 -9.02
N GLY A 531 -22.19 0.47 -9.87
CA GLY A 531 -23.27 1.39 -10.28
C GLY A 531 -23.75 1.23 -11.72
N ALA A 532 -23.15 0.31 -12.52
CA ALA A 532 -23.48 0.13 -13.93
C ALA A 532 -24.61 -0.89 -14.20
N GLY A 533 -25.43 -1.20 -13.19
CA GLY A 533 -26.59 -2.11 -13.29
C GLY A 533 -26.32 -3.55 -12.84
N ALA A 534 -25.10 -4.08 -12.99
CA ALA A 534 -24.72 -5.38 -12.48
C ALA A 534 -24.28 -5.27 -11.01
N ILE A 535 -24.94 -6.03 -10.12
CA ILE A 535 -24.65 -6.02 -8.67
C ILE A 535 -24.14 -7.35 -8.15
N TYR A 536 -24.25 -8.43 -8.92
CA TYR A 536 -23.90 -9.77 -8.50
C TYR A 536 -22.40 -10.07 -8.63
N GLY A 537 -21.82 -10.72 -7.61
CA GLY A 537 -20.42 -11.11 -7.61
C GLY A 537 -20.01 -11.95 -8.82
N GLY A 538 -20.91 -12.81 -9.31
CA GLY A 538 -20.71 -13.61 -10.52
C GLY A 538 -20.52 -12.79 -11.80
N ALA A 539 -21.15 -11.62 -11.90
CA ALA A 539 -21.04 -10.72 -13.07
C ALA A 539 -19.92 -9.68 -12.92
N VAL A 540 -19.62 -9.26 -11.69
CA VAL A 540 -18.70 -8.14 -11.43
C VAL A 540 -17.30 -8.61 -10.98
N ALA A 541 -17.23 -9.51 -9.97
CA ALA A 541 -15.97 -9.92 -9.36
C ALA A 541 -15.37 -11.21 -9.97
N ALA A 542 -16.22 -12.16 -10.38
CA ALA A 542 -15.77 -13.44 -10.96
C ALA A 542 -14.96 -13.27 -12.26
N PRO A 543 -15.29 -12.36 -13.21
CA PRO A 543 -14.46 -12.12 -14.39
C PRO A 543 -13.06 -11.59 -14.04
N VAL A 544 -12.95 -10.74 -13.01
CA VAL A 544 -11.67 -10.21 -12.51
C VAL A 544 -10.82 -11.35 -11.95
N PHE A 545 -11.45 -12.21 -11.13
CA PHE A 545 -10.78 -13.41 -10.62
C PHE A 545 -10.23 -14.28 -11.75
N GLY A 546 -11.06 -14.60 -12.76
CA GLY A 546 -10.65 -15.46 -13.89
C GLY A 546 -9.45 -14.90 -14.65
N LYS A 547 -9.45 -13.60 -14.91
CA LYS A 547 -8.32 -12.93 -15.59
C LYS A 547 -7.05 -12.90 -14.75
N VAL A 548 -7.13 -12.43 -13.49
CA VAL A 548 -5.96 -12.33 -12.61
C VAL A 548 -5.36 -13.70 -12.29
N MET A 549 -6.22 -14.66 -11.90
CA MET A 549 -5.77 -16.00 -11.56
C MET A 549 -5.21 -16.73 -12.77
N GLY A 550 -5.88 -16.64 -13.92
CA GLY A 550 -5.43 -17.32 -15.15
C GLY A 550 -4.07 -16.83 -15.62
N GLU A 551 -3.85 -15.52 -15.59
CA GLU A 551 -2.56 -14.95 -15.96
C GLU A 551 -1.47 -15.26 -14.93
N ALA A 552 -1.81 -15.24 -13.63
CA ALA A 552 -0.88 -15.60 -12.55
C ALA A 552 -0.39 -17.05 -12.69
N LEU A 553 -1.30 -18.00 -12.94
CA LEU A 553 -0.96 -19.41 -13.16
C LEU A 553 -0.05 -19.57 -14.39
N ARG A 554 -0.34 -18.84 -15.47
CA ARG A 554 0.47 -18.84 -16.69
C ARG A 554 1.86 -18.26 -16.47
N LEU A 555 1.98 -17.10 -15.82
CA LEU A 555 3.25 -16.42 -15.54
C LEU A 555 4.18 -17.27 -14.67
N HIS A 556 3.63 -18.03 -13.74
CA HIS A 556 4.42 -18.88 -12.86
C HIS A 556 4.52 -20.33 -13.33
N GLY A 557 4.08 -20.62 -14.56
CA GLY A 557 4.21 -21.95 -15.17
C GLY A 557 3.50 -23.06 -14.41
N VAL A 558 2.38 -22.74 -13.72
CA VAL A 558 1.62 -23.76 -12.96
C VAL A 558 1.00 -24.76 -13.93
N PRO A 559 1.20 -26.08 -13.73
CA PRO A 559 0.63 -27.10 -14.61
C PRO A 559 -0.91 -27.02 -14.68
N ARG A 560 -1.45 -27.26 -15.87
CA ARG A 560 -2.89 -27.38 -16.07
C ARG A 560 -3.40 -28.66 -15.46
N ASP A 561 -4.55 -28.62 -14.81
CA ASP A 561 -5.22 -29.78 -14.18
C ASP A 561 -6.54 -30.17 -14.87
N ARG A 562 -6.87 -29.51 -15.98
CA ARG A 562 -8.01 -29.83 -16.83
C ARG A 562 -7.53 -30.00 -18.27
N VAL A 563 -7.81 -31.16 -18.85
CA VAL A 563 -7.61 -31.38 -20.27
C VAL A 563 -8.89 -30.92 -20.96
N ASP A 564 -8.87 -29.72 -21.53
CA ASP A 564 -9.95 -29.33 -22.43
C ASP A 564 -9.87 -30.25 -23.68
N PRO A 565 -10.99 -30.81 -24.18
CA PRO A 565 -10.97 -31.61 -25.39
C PRO A 565 -10.42 -30.74 -26.51
N VAL A 566 -9.23 -31.09 -27.01
CA VAL A 566 -8.68 -30.48 -28.21
C VAL A 566 -9.58 -30.95 -29.35
N TRP A 567 -10.45 -30.08 -29.82
CA TRP A 567 -11.10 -30.31 -31.09
C TRP A 567 -10.02 -30.26 -32.17
N VAL A 568 -9.46 -31.42 -32.51
CA VAL A 568 -8.69 -31.58 -33.73
C VAL A 568 -9.72 -31.51 -34.83
N ASP A 569 -9.76 -30.40 -35.55
CA ASP A 569 -10.55 -30.27 -36.77
C ASP A 569 -9.92 -31.22 -37.82
N ASN A 570 -10.38 -32.49 -37.80
CA ASN A 570 -9.97 -33.49 -38.74
C ASN A 570 -10.60 -33.30 -40.13
N ARG A 571 -11.20 -32.15 -40.40
CA ARG A 571 -11.62 -31.83 -41.76
C ARG A 571 -10.34 -31.69 -42.59
N PRO A 572 -10.28 -32.41 -43.75
CA PRO A 572 -9.16 -32.23 -44.68
C PRO A 572 -9.10 -30.76 -45.07
N ALA A 573 -7.92 -30.18 -45.09
CA ALA A 573 -7.72 -28.82 -45.55
C ALA A 573 -8.48 -28.62 -46.89
N PRO A 574 -9.23 -27.51 -47.04
CA PRO A 574 -9.86 -27.26 -48.32
C PRO A 574 -8.81 -27.31 -49.44
N PRO A 575 -9.11 -27.95 -50.60
CA PRO A 575 -8.15 -28.03 -51.67
C PRO A 575 -7.65 -26.62 -52.02
N PRO A 576 -6.37 -26.48 -52.38
CA PRO A 576 -5.83 -25.17 -52.74
C PRO A 576 -6.70 -24.53 -53.80
N ALA A 577 -7.08 -23.27 -53.59
CA ALA A 577 -7.88 -22.50 -54.54
C ALA A 577 -7.23 -22.61 -55.94
N GLN A 578 -7.97 -23.14 -56.90
CA GLN A 578 -7.52 -23.13 -58.31
C GLN A 578 -7.23 -21.67 -58.71
N PRO A 579 -6.08 -21.44 -59.38
CA PRO A 579 -5.80 -20.09 -59.85
C PRO A 579 -6.96 -19.63 -60.75
N ALA A 580 -7.53 -18.47 -60.47
CA ALA A 580 -8.60 -17.87 -61.26
C ALA A 580 -8.16 -17.78 -62.70
N ALA A 581 -8.97 -18.34 -63.64
CA ALA A 581 -8.74 -18.21 -65.08
C ALA A 581 -8.67 -16.70 -65.43
N PRO A 582 -7.77 -16.33 -66.36
CA PRO A 582 -7.62 -14.92 -66.74
C PRO A 582 -8.94 -14.40 -67.28
N GLN A 583 -9.51 -13.38 -66.64
CA GLN A 583 -10.69 -12.65 -67.15
C GLN A 583 -10.32 -12.00 -68.48
N ALA A 584 -11.08 -12.34 -69.52
CA ALA A 584 -10.96 -11.72 -70.85
C ALA A 584 -11.17 -10.20 -70.72
N ALA A 585 -10.26 -9.45 -71.34
CA ALA A 585 -10.32 -8.00 -71.39
C ALA A 585 -11.65 -7.54 -72.04
N VAL A 586 -12.49 -6.85 -71.31
CA VAL A 586 -13.65 -6.14 -71.85
C VAL A 586 -13.12 -4.91 -72.53
N GLN A 587 -13.26 -4.90 -73.92
CA GLN A 587 -13.05 -3.70 -74.74
C GLN A 587 -14.10 -2.64 -74.37
N VAL A 588 -13.61 -1.53 -73.81
CA VAL A 588 -14.43 -0.32 -73.63
C VAL A 588 -14.65 0.32 -75.00
N ALA A 589 -15.86 0.23 -75.50
CA ALA A 589 -16.31 1.04 -76.69
C ALA A 589 -16.46 2.49 -76.20
N ALA A 590 -15.89 3.40 -77.01
CA ALA A 590 -16.03 4.83 -76.83
C ALA A 590 -17.47 5.25 -77.19
N ASP A 591 -18.17 5.86 -76.26
CA ASP A 591 -19.48 6.51 -76.53
C ASP A 591 -19.29 8.00 -76.73
N ASP A 592 -20.00 8.43 -77.83
CA ASP A 592 -20.19 9.74 -78.40
C ASP A 592 -21.06 10.67 -77.50
N PRO A 593 -20.69 11.92 -77.27
CA PRO A 593 -21.46 12.83 -76.42
C PRO A 593 -22.46 13.64 -77.25
N SER A 594 -23.71 13.17 -77.35
CA SER A 594 -24.83 14.05 -77.65
C SER A 594 -26.18 13.41 -77.38
N ARG A 595 -26.84 13.86 -76.29
CA ARG A 595 -28.28 14.21 -76.30
C ARG A 595 -28.77 14.67 -74.94
N HIS A 596 -29.26 15.88 -74.95
CA HIS A 596 -30.02 16.56 -73.89
C HIS A 596 -31.35 15.87 -73.56
N GLY A 597 -31.87 16.13 -72.41
CA GLY A 597 -33.29 16.04 -72.13
C GLY A 597 -33.74 15.87 -70.71
N THR A 598 -33.84 16.96 -70.00
CA THR A 598 -34.89 17.37 -69.02
C THR A 598 -35.84 16.34 -68.44
N SER A 599 -35.98 16.30 -67.12
CA SER A 599 -37.19 16.69 -66.36
C SER A 599 -37.28 16.21 -64.94
N ALA A 600 -37.37 17.15 -64.06
CA ALA A 600 -37.94 17.26 -62.70
C ALA A 600 -38.94 16.17 -62.25
N LYS A 601 -38.84 15.77 -60.96
CA LYS A 601 -39.80 16.01 -59.87
C LYS A 601 -39.42 15.32 -58.60
N GLY A 602 -39.44 16.05 -57.54
CA GLY A 602 -39.18 15.68 -56.19
C GLY A 602 -40.37 15.04 -55.41
N PRO A 603 -40.30 15.06 -54.05
CA PRO A 603 -40.68 13.93 -53.20
C PRO A 603 -42.16 13.98 -52.78
N PRO A 604 -42.65 13.05 -52.02
CA PRO A 604 -42.69 13.24 -50.53
C PRO A 604 -42.76 12.00 -49.66
N ARG A 605 -42.43 12.28 -48.41
CA ARG A 605 -42.78 11.83 -47.06
C ARG A 605 -41.96 10.72 -46.46
#